data_8b813eef5b707f5a025481b9a0b33007
#
_entry.id   8b813eef5b707f5a025481b9a0b33007
#
_cell.length_a   1.000
_cell.length_b   1.000
_cell.length_c   1.000
_cell.angle_alpha   90.00
_cell.angle_beta   90.00
_cell.angle_gamma   90.00
#
_symmetry.space_group_name_H-M   'P 1'
#
loop_
_entity.id
_entity.type
_entity.pdbx_description
1 polymer ?
#
loop_
_entity_poly.entity_id
_entity_poly.type
_entity_poly.pdbx_seq_one_letter_code
_entity_poly.pdbx_strand_id
1 'polypeptide(L)'
;KGDLLEGVPLEGGGLLRVEKNFVDVALPPDLPDDKMDNRILKVCRGLADRAAGEARTVGETDAAGEDGAGSAENQVILVTKDILLRIKAQIIGIRAEDFTTEQVSGHEEQYEGRAEVYVPEALMKDFNKKGIPLEALYQTDSQGMRIVPDLWENQFLILRADQSVKKTQLGRVENGRAVPLRYKKSKPYGISPRIAGQHFLQEALMETADKAPLVIVKGMAGTAKTFYSLAVGLEKLLNNPTGEYRRILISRPNAQFDADIGFLPGDEQEKISPLMRPVIDNLEQLIDSNEEQRYADEAELKGKIDEIFGRGLIQTEALNFIRGRSIVKTYLIIDEAQNMTPNQVKGIITRAGKGTKIILLGDPNQIDRPFLDERTNGLSYAAEHMKGSSL
;
A
#
# COMPACT_ATOMS: atom_id res chain seq x y z
N LYS A 1 18.29 -25.66 -11.66
CA LYS A 1 19.69 -25.20 -11.94
C LYS A 1 19.93 -25.44 -13.41
N GLY A 2 20.10 -24.41 -14.21
CA GLY A 2 20.38 -24.44 -15.65
C GLY A 2 21.16 -23.20 -16.06
N ASP A 3 21.70 -23.21 -17.27
CA ASP A 3 22.37 -22.04 -17.84
C ASP A 3 21.32 -21.04 -18.34
N LEU A 4 21.33 -19.83 -17.82
CA LEU A 4 20.40 -18.78 -18.23
C LEU A 4 20.65 -18.29 -19.66
N LEU A 5 21.82 -18.52 -20.24
CA LEU A 5 22.10 -18.19 -21.64
C LEU A 5 21.48 -19.22 -22.61
N GLU A 6 21.38 -20.48 -22.18
CA GLU A 6 20.71 -21.54 -22.94
C GLU A 6 19.19 -21.57 -22.68
N GLY A 7 18.78 -21.10 -21.51
CA GLY A 7 17.40 -21.02 -21.05
C GLY A 7 17.05 -22.04 -19.98
N VAL A 8 16.28 -21.63 -19.03
CA VAL A 8 15.79 -22.46 -17.91
C VAL A 8 14.27 -22.60 -18.02
N PRO A 9 13.73 -23.82 -18.06
CA PRO A 9 12.28 -24.03 -18.12
C PRO A 9 11.61 -23.56 -16.83
N LEU A 10 10.42 -22.92 -16.98
CA LEU A 10 9.57 -22.45 -15.90
C LEU A 10 8.47 -23.45 -15.57
N GLU A 11 8.05 -23.51 -14.30
CA GLU A 11 6.96 -24.42 -13.83
C GLU A 11 5.62 -24.21 -14.54
N GLY A 12 5.33 -22.98 -15.01
CA GLY A 12 4.13 -22.63 -15.78
C GLY A 12 4.25 -22.83 -17.28
N GLY A 13 5.32 -23.48 -17.77
CA GLY A 13 5.66 -23.54 -19.19
C GLY A 13 6.50 -22.35 -19.64
N GLY A 14 7.14 -22.48 -20.81
CA GLY A 14 8.05 -21.46 -21.32
C GLY A 14 9.48 -21.57 -20.79
N LEU A 15 10.33 -20.65 -21.25
CA LEU A 15 11.77 -20.65 -21.00
C LEU A 15 12.21 -19.27 -20.51
N LEU A 16 12.92 -19.21 -19.39
CA LEU A 16 13.59 -18.00 -18.93
C LEU A 16 15.00 -17.97 -19.51
N ARG A 17 15.33 -16.93 -20.27
CA ARG A 17 16.65 -16.77 -20.89
C ARG A 17 17.15 -15.34 -20.75
N VAL A 18 18.46 -15.17 -20.61
CA VAL A 18 19.14 -13.87 -20.66
C VAL A 18 19.75 -13.71 -22.05
N GLU A 19 19.31 -12.66 -22.75
CA GLU A 19 19.84 -12.31 -24.07
C GLU A 19 21.05 -11.37 -23.98
N LYS A 20 21.99 -11.56 -24.91
CA LYS A 20 23.13 -10.66 -25.08
C LYS A 20 22.71 -9.43 -25.87
N ASN A 21 23.49 -8.35 -25.78
CA ASN A 21 23.29 -7.18 -26.61
C ASN A 21 23.47 -7.51 -28.09
N PHE A 22 22.54 -7.05 -28.92
CA PHE A 22 22.60 -7.15 -30.37
C PHE A 22 23.40 -5.91 -30.94
N VAL A 23 24.70 -6.01 -30.87
CA VAL A 23 25.61 -4.87 -31.20
C VAL A 23 25.48 -4.46 -32.66
N ASP A 24 25.25 -5.44 -33.55
CA ASP A 24 25.21 -5.24 -35.01
C ASP A 24 23.83 -4.74 -35.53
N VAL A 25 22.82 -4.64 -34.64
CA VAL A 25 21.51 -4.13 -35.02
C VAL A 25 21.53 -2.59 -35.04
N ALA A 26 21.17 -2.00 -36.16
CA ALA A 26 21.03 -0.55 -36.28
C ALA A 26 19.62 -0.10 -35.87
N LEU A 27 19.53 0.93 -35.06
CA LEU A 27 18.30 1.67 -34.79
C LEU A 27 18.21 2.92 -35.68
N PRO A 28 17.01 3.53 -35.83
CA PRO A 28 16.87 4.83 -36.49
C PRO A 28 17.82 5.88 -35.91
N PRO A 29 18.30 6.84 -36.70
CA PRO A 29 19.26 7.86 -36.25
C PRO A 29 18.81 8.68 -35.04
N ASP A 30 17.51 8.78 -34.83
CA ASP A 30 16.89 9.49 -33.68
C ASP A 30 17.00 8.72 -32.35
N LEU A 31 17.47 7.47 -32.36
CA LEU A 31 17.65 6.60 -31.21
C LEU A 31 19.13 6.21 -31.03
N PRO A 32 19.97 7.12 -30.52
CA PRO A 32 21.41 6.89 -30.43
C PRO A 32 21.75 5.77 -29.41
N ASP A 33 22.85 5.06 -29.68
CA ASP A 33 23.28 3.84 -28.96
C ASP A 33 23.80 4.08 -27.52
N ASP A 34 24.09 5.32 -27.17
CA ASP A 34 24.63 5.69 -25.84
C ASP A 34 23.63 5.59 -24.71
N LYS A 35 22.32 5.58 -25.03
CA LYS A 35 21.26 5.46 -24.02
C LYS A 35 20.93 4.01 -23.72
N MET A 36 20.81 3.67 -22.41
CA MET A 36 20.48 2.31 -21.95
C MET A 36 19.15 1.80 -22.53
N ASP A 37 18.14 2.64 -22.60
CA ASP A 37 16.83 2.31 -23.17
C ASP A 37 16.94 1.84 -24.62
N ASN A 38 17.75 2.53 -25.41
CA ASN A 38 17.91 2.21 -26.82
C ASN A 38 18.63 0.87 -27.02
N ARG A 39 19.50 0.46 -26.07
CA ARG A 39 20.10 -0.89 -26.09
C ARG A 39 19.07 -1.98 -25.89
N ILE A 40 18.05 -1.75 -25.03
CA ILE A 40 16.92 -2.68 -24.88
C ILE A 40 16.15 -2.79 -26.18
N LEU A 41 15.91 -1.68 -26.87
CA LEU A 41 15.23 -1.67 -28.18
C LEU A 41 16.04 -2.43 -29.25
N LYS A 42 17.38 -2.34 -29.23
CA LYS A 42 18.24 -3.16 -30.10
C LYS A 42 18.04 -4.66 -29.87
N VAL A 43 17.97 -5.09 -28.62
CA VAL A 43 17.71 -6.50 -28.27
C VAL A 43 16.34 -6.93 -28.81
N CYS A 44 15.29 -6.13 -28.59
CA CYS A 44 13.95 -6.41 -29.10
C CYS A 44 13.95 -6.52 -30.64
N ARG A 45 14.60 -5.60 -31.34
CA ARG A 45 14.69 -5.61 -32.79
C ARG A 45 15.47 -6.83 -33.31
N GLY A 46 16.61 -7.14 -32.71
CA GLY A 46 17.42 -8.29 -33.09
C GLY A 46 16.71 -9.62 -32.87
N LEU A 47 15.92 -9.74 -31.80
CA LEU A 47 15.07 -10.91 -31.56
C LEU A 47 13.95 -11.01 -32.61
N ALA A 48 13.32 -9.90 -32.97
CA ALA A 48 12.29 -9.86 -34.00
C ALA A 48 12.83 -10.24 -35.39
N ASP A 49 14.00 -9.73 -35.75
CA ASP A 49 14.68 -10.04 -37.04
C ASP A 49 15.11 -11.53 -37.09
N ARG A 50 15.56 -12.10 -35.96
CA ARG A 50 15.88 -13.52 -35.83
C ARG A 50 14.65 -14.39 -36.01
N ALA A 51 13.56 -14.08 -35.31
CA ALA A 51 12.29 -14.81 -35.44
C ALA A 51 11.72 -14.78 -36.87
N ALA A 52 11.82 -13.63 -37.53
CA ALA A 52 11.40 -13.50 -38.93
C ALA A 52 12.32 -14.29 -39.91
N GLY A 53 13.61 -14.41 -39.59
CA GLY A 53 14.55 -15.24 -40.35
C GLY A 53 14.27 -16.73 -40.23
N GLU A 54 14.01 -17.22 -39.01
CA GLU A 54 13.64 -18.62 -38.73
C GLU A 54 12.32 -19.00 -39.39
N ALA A 55 11.31 -18.13 -39.41
CA ALA A 55 10.04 -18.36 -40.09
C ALA A 55 10.18 -18.50 -41.61
N ARG A 56 11.14 -17.79 -42.23
CA ARG A 56 11.42 -17.92 -43.69
C ARG A 56 12.10 -19.23 -44.06
N THR A 57 12.95 -19.76 -43.20
CA THR A 57 13.67 -21.03 -43.46
C THR A 57 12.79 -22.24 -43.27
N VAL A 58 11.72 -22.16 -42.47
CA VAL A 58 10.73 -23.27 -42.29
C VAL A 58 9.66 -23.26 -43.39
N GLY A 59 9.37 -22.09 -44.00
CA GLY A 59 8.33 -21.97 -45.05
C GLY A 59 8.77 -22.44 -46.45
N GLU A 60 10.06 -22.76 -46.69
CA GLU A 60 10.53 -23.23 -48.00
C GLU A 60 10.33 -24.76 -48.21
N THR A 61 9.83 -25.53 -47.29
CA THR A 61 9.69 -26.99 -47.40
C THR A 61 8.25 -27.50 -47.61
N ASP A 62 7.20 -26.67 -47.50
CA ASP A 62 5.82 -27.17 -47.77
C ASP A 62 4.99 -26.11 -48.52
N ALA A 63 4.99 -26.25 -49.85
CA ALA A 63 4.04 -25.59 -50.70
C ALA A 63 2.72 -26.37 -50.76
N ALA A 64 1.64 -25.66 -50.53
CA ALA A 64 0.22 -25.97 -50.79
C ALA A 64 -0.65 -26.16 -49.55
N GLY A 65 -1.40 -25.11 -49.25
CA GLY A 65 -2.51 -25.12 -48.30
C GLY A 65 -2.97 -23.68 -48.01
N GLU A 66 -3.95 -23.22 -48.83
CA GLU A 66 -4.68 -21.99 -48.56
C GLU A 66 -5.46 -22.19 -47.25
N ASP A 67 -5.14 -21.33 -46.24
CA ASP A 67 -6.12 -20.74 -45.34
C ASP A 67 -5.38 -19.73 -44.43
N GLY A 68 -5.80 -18.48 -44.58
CA GLY A 68 -5.20 -17.35 -43.90
C GLY A 68 -5.54 -17.27 -42.40
N ALA A 69 -4.70 -17.88 -41.58
CA ALA A 69 -4.55 -17.57 -40.15
C ALA A 69 -3.07 -17.29 -39.90
N GLY A 70 -2.66 -16.03 -40.03
CA GLY A 70 -1.30 -15.58 -39.80
C GLY A 70 -0.79 -15.99 -38.43
N SER A 71 0.31 -16.72 -38.43
CA SER A 71 1.05 -17.25 -37.29
C SER A 71 1.28 -16.22 -36.20
N ALA A 72 0.56 -16.37 -35.10
CA ALA A 72 0.74 -15.62 -33.85
C ALA A 72 1.97 -16.09 -33.03
N GLU A 73 2.79 -17.02 -33.55
CA GLU A 73 3.71 -17.80 -32.72
C GLU A 73 5.09 -17.22 -32.46
N ASN A 74 5.49 -16.11 -33.11
CA ASN A 74 6.85 -15.55 -32.89
C ASN A 74 6.88 -14.02 -32.78
N GLN A 75 5.90 -13.42 -32.12
CA GLN A 75 5.90 -11.96 -31.92
C GLN A 75 6.69 -11.57 -30.68
N VAL A 76 7.73 -10.75 -30.87
CA VAL A 76 8.46 -10.14 -29.74
C VAL A 76 7.62 -9.05 -29.12
N ILE A 77 7.40 -9.12 -27.81
CA ILE A 77 6.68 -8.13 -27.02
C ILE A 77 7.61 -7.57 -25.95
N LEU A 78 7.80 -6.24 -25.96
CA LEU A 78 8.50 -5.54 -24.91
C LEU A 78 7.56 -5.27 -23.75
N VAL A 79 7.86 -5.81 -22.57
CA VAL A 79 7.09 -5.54 -21.35
C VAL A 79 7.89 -4.61 -20.44
N THR A 80 7.37 -3.40 -20.18
CA THR A 80 8.07 -2.38 -19.38
C THR A 80 7.10 -1.39 -18.74
N LYS A 81 7.46 -0.86 -17.56
CA LYS A 81 6.74 0.26 -16.90
C LYS A 81 7.08 1.62 -17.53
N ASP A 82 8.16 1.73 -18.27
CA ASP A 82 8.61 3.00 -18.87
C ASP A 82 7.75 3.34 -20.10
N ILE A 83 6.95 4.40 -19.98
CA ILE A 83 6.06 4.90 -21.03
C ILE A 83 6.87 5.35 -22.25
N LEU A 84 8.01 6.05 -22.04
CA LEU A 84 8.82 6.55 -23.13
C LEU A 84 9.47 5.41 -23.91
N LEU A 85 9.90 4.37 -23.21
CA LEU A 85 10.46 3.17 -23.83
C LEU A 85 9.39 2.42 -24.63
N ARG A 86 8.14 2.34 -24.16
CA ARG A 86 7.01 1.76 -24.91
C ARG A 86 6.71 2.54 -26.18
N ILE A 87 6.67 3.87 -26.10
CA ILE A 87 6.47 4.74 -27.28
C ILE A 87 7.59 4.54 -28.29
N LYS A 88 8.86 4.54 -27.86
CA LYS A 88 10.01 4.28 -28.74
C LYS A 88 9.94 2.89 -29.39
N ALA A 89 9.52 1.86 -28.66
CA ALA A 89 9.34 0.52 -29.20
C ALA A 89 8.29 0.49 -30.32
N GLN A 90 7.17 1.16 -30.13
CA GLN A 90 6.11 1.28 -31.15
C GLN A 90 6.60 2.01 -32.41
N ILE A 91 7.42 3.06 -32.28
CA ILE A 91 8.01 3.79 -33.41
C ILE A 91 8.86 2.86 -34.31
N ILE A 92 9.57 1.88 -33.69
CA ILE A 92 10.38 0.91 -34.44
C ILE A 92 9.61 -0.39 -34.79
N GLY A 93 8.29 -0.39 -34.61
CA GLY A 93 7.44 -1.52 -34.98
C GLY A 93 7.49 -2.72 -34.00
N ILE A 94 7.98 -2.53 -32.80
CA ILE A 94 7.96 -3.55 -31.73
C ILE A 94 6.71 -3.34 -30.87
N ARG A 95 5.93 -4.40 -30.69
CA ARG A 95 4.79 -4.41 -29.76
C ARG A 95 5.30 -4.21 -28.34
N ALA A 96 4.69 -3.26 -27.61
CA ALA A 96 5.07 -2.97 -26.23
C ALA A 96 3.83 -2.96 -25.34
N GLU A 97 3.95 -3.59 -24.18
CA GLU A 97 2.90 -3.74 -23.17
C GLU A 97 3.38 -3.23 -21.82
N ASP A 98 2.44 -2.81 -20.99
CA ASP A 98 2.73 -2.40 -19.62
C ASP A 98 2.94 -3.64 -18.71
N PHE A 99 3.83 -3.52 -17.74
CA PHE A 99 4.02 -4.54 -16.72
C PHE A 99 2.93 -4.42 -15.65
N THR A 100 1.86 -5.19 -15.79
CA THR A 100 0.64 -5.05 -14.98
C THR A 100 0.60 -5.91 -13.71
N THR A 101 1.54 -6.82 -13.50
CA THR A 101 1.52 -7.82 -12.42
C THR A 101 1.50 -7.21 -11.00
N GLU A 102 1.96 -5.96 -10.84
CA GLU A 102 1.95 -5.22 -9.57
C GLU A 102 0.92 -4.08 -9.55
N GLN A 103 0.05 -4.02 -10.54
CA GLN A 103 -1.02 -3.01 -10.57
C GLN A 103 -2.28 -3.53 -9.88
N VAL A 104 -3.00 -2.62 -9.23
CA VAL A 104 -4.35 -2.87 -8.73
C VAL A 104 -5.38 -2.26 -9.68
N SER A 105 -6.65 -2.60 -9.50
CA SER A 105 -7.78 -2.04 -10.25
C SER A 105 -7.79 -0.51 -10.23
N GLY A 106 -8.52 0.12 -11.15
CA GLY A 106 -8.74 1.56 -11.16
C GLY A 106 -9.38 2.05 -9.85
N HIS A 107 -9.28 3.34 -9.57
CA HIS A 107 -9.73 3.94 -8.30
C HIS A 107 -11.17 3.58 -7.91
N GLU A 108 -12.08 3.53 -8.87
CA GLU A 108 -13.51 3.20 -8.64
C GLU A 108 -13.74 1.74 -8.22
N GLU A 109 -12.82 0.84 -8.54
CA GLU A 109 -12.91 -0.60 -8.24
C GLU A 109 -12.03 -1.02 -7.06
N GLN A 110 -11.22 -0.09 -6.50
CA GLN A 110 -10.35 -0.41 -5.38
C GLN A 110 -11.13 -0.61 -4.08
N TYR A 111 -10.65 -1.56 -3.28
CA TYR A 111 -11.20 -1.80 -1.95
C TYR A 111 -11.03 -0.59 -1.02
N GLU A 112 -12.14 -0.05 -0.55
CA GLU A 112 -12.14 1.14 0.32
C GLU A 112 -12.00 0.83 1.81
N GLY A 113 -12.10 -0.43 2.23
CA GLY A 113 -12.07 -0.81 3.66
C GLY A 113 -13.35 -0.46 4.42
N ARG A 114 -14.31 0.21 3.79
CA ARG A 114 -15.61 0.57 4.37
C ARG A 114 -16.73 0.42 3.33
N ALA A 115 -17.94 0.20 3.82
CA ALA A 115 -19.14 0.19 2.99
C ALA A 115 -20.29 0.91 3.68
N GLU A 116 -21.18 1.52 2.91
CA GLU A 116 -22.44 2.03 3.37
C GLU A 116 -23.55 1.04 3.00
N VAL A 117 -24.34 0.62 3.99
CA VAL A 117 -25.36 -0.40 3.83
C VAL A 117 -26.66 -0.01 4.51
N TYR A 118 -27.76 -0.47 3.95
CA TYR A 118 -29.10 -0.31 4.53
C TYR A 118 -29.46 -1.51 5.39
N VAL A 119 -30.24 -1.25 6.43
CA VAL A 119 -30.69 -2.22 7.43
C VAL A 119 -32.17 -2.00 7.72
N PRO A 120 -32.99 -3.06 7.83
CA PRO A 120 -34.34 -2.95 8.36
C PRO A 120 -34.34 -2.30 9.76
N GLU A 121 -35.14 -1.25 9.95
CA GLU A 121 -35.13 -0.44 11.18
C GLU A 121 -35.37 -1.29 12.43
N ALA A 122 -36.15 -2.36 12.31
CA ALA A 122 -36.40 -3.29 13.42
C ALA A 122 -35.12 -3.91 13.99
N LEU A 123 -34.14 -4.23 13.12
CA LEU A 123 -32.86 -4.86 13.51
C LEU A 123 -31.90 -3.86 14.14
N MET A 124 -32.02 -2.57 13.84
CA MET A 124 -31.15 -1.52 14.40
C MET A 124 -31.25 -1.42 15.92
N LYS A 125 -32.42 -1.76 16.52
CA LYS A 125 -32.64 -1.70 17.98
C LYS A 125 -31.74 -2.69 18.74
N ASP A 126 -31.49 -3.85 18.16
CA ASP A 126 -30.71 -4.91 18.78
C ASP A 126 -29.24 -4.95 18.32
N PHE A 127 -28.85 -4.06 17.44
CA PHE A 127 -27.49 -4.00 16.88
C PHE A 127 -26.40 -4.03 17.94
N ASN A 128 -26.52 -3.21 18.98
CA ASN A 128 -25.50 -3.12 20.04
C ASN A 128 -25.41 -4.39 20.93
N LYS A 129 -26.42 -5.26 20.89
CA LYS A 129 -26.48 -6.47 21.74
C LYS A 129 -26.08 -7.72 20.97
N LYS A 130 -26.59 -7.89 19.76
CA LYS A 130 -26.50 -9.15 19.00
C LYS A 130 -25.78 -9.00 17.65
N GLY A 131 -25.49 -7.77 17.21
CA GLY A 131 -25.09 -7.49 15.84
C GLY A 131 -26.21 -7.85 14.85
N ILE A 132 -25.94 -7.69 13.56
CA ILE A 132 -26.89 -7.95 12.48
C ILE A 132 -26.28 -8.97 11.52
N PRO A 133 -26.97 -10.05 11.13
CA PRO A 133 -26.49 -10.97 10.09
C PRO A 133 -26.25 -10.24 8.76
N LEU A 134 -25.22 -10.60 8.03
CA LEU A 134 -24.88 -9.92 6.77
C LEU A 134 -25.96 -10.08 5.70
N GLU A 135 -26.71 -11.19 5.73
CA GLU A 135 -27.83 -11.46 4.80
C GLU A 135 -28.97 -10.45 4.93
N ALA A 136 -29.07 -9.77 6.08
CA ALA A 136 -30.07 -8.75 6.31
C ALA A 136 -29.64 -7.36 5.82
N LEU A 137 -28.38 -7.20 5.38
CA LEU A 137 -27.84 -5.96 4.85
C LEU A 137 -28.06 -5.89 3.34
N TYR A 138 -28.31 -4.69 2.83
CA TYR A 138 -28.45 -4.48 1.41
C TYR A 138 -27.93 -3.11 0.98
N GLN A 139 -27.65 -2.97 -0.30
CA GLN A 139 -27.40 -1.71 -0.98
C GLN A 139 -28.49 -1.50 -2.05
N THR A 140 -28.54 -0.32 -2.63
CA THR A 140 -29.41 -0.04 -3.78
C THR A 140 -28.56 0.27 -5.00
N ASP A 141 -28.90 -0.33 -6.14
CA ASP A 141 -28.29 0.01 -7.41
C ASP A 141 -28.77 1.38 -7.93
N SER A 142 -28.32 1.78 -9.10
CA SER A 142 -28.70 3.02 -9.77
C SER A 142 -30.20 3.10 -10.12
N GLN A 143 -30.91 1.96 -10.12
CA GLN A 143 -32.34 1.86 -10.37
C GLN A 143 -33.18 1.77 -9.09
N GLY A 144 -32.52 1.80 -7.91
CA GLY A 144 -33.17 1.68 -6.61
C GLY A 144 -33.50 0.24 -6.20
N MET A 145 -33.05 -0.77 -6.97
CA MET A 145 -33.25 -2.18 -6.64
C MET A 145 -32.29 -2.60 -5.52
N ARG A 146 -32.78 -3.45 -4.62
CA ARG A 146 -31.96 -4.01 -3.54
C ARG A 146 -30.95 -5.01 -4.11
N ILE A 147 -29.68 -4.82 -3.77
CA ILE A 147 -28.59 -5.74 -4.08
C ILE A 147 -27.92 -6.20 -2.79
N VAL A 148 -27.43 -7.43 -2.78
CA VAL A 148 -26.62 -7.96 -1.66
C VAL A 148 -25.22 -7.38 -1.80
N PRO A 149 -24.72 -6.66 -0.76
CA PRO A 149 -23.36 -6.12 -0.81
C PRO A 149 -22.31 -7.23 -0.69
N ASP A 150 -21.22 -7.10 -1.44
CA ASP A 150 -20.02 -7.93 -1.25
C ASP A 150 -19.21 -7.37 -0.08
N LEU A 151 -19.28 -8.03 1.07
CA LEU A 151 -18.69 -7.58 2.32
C LEU A 151 -17.60 -8.54 2.79
N TRP A 152 -16.46 -7.96 3.18
CA TRP A 152 -15.28 -8.69 3.60
C TRP A 152 -15.09 -8.67 5.11
N GLU A 153 -14.47 -9.70 5.66
CA GLU A 153 -14.08 -9.73 7.08
C GLU A 153 -13.22 -8.50 7.43
N ASN A 154 -13.47 -7.91 8.60
CA ASN A 154 -12.86 -6.66 9.09
C ASN A 154 -13.25 -5.38 8.33
N GLN A 155 -14.11 -5.43 7.31
CA GLN A 155 -14.59 -4.23 6.64
C GLN A 155 -15.47 -3.39 7.57
N PHE A 156 -15.26 -2.08 7.57
CA PHE A 156 -16.06 -1.16 8.36
C PHE A 156 -17.39 -0.82 7.67
N LEU A 157 -18.44 -0.60 8.47
CA LEU A 157 -19.80 -0.38 7.98
C LEU A 157 -20.41 0.89 8.54
N ILE A 158 -21.02 1.67 7.65
CA ILE A 158 -22.00 2.72 7.99
C ILE A 158 -23.37 2.10 7.73
N LEU A 159 -24.07 1.73 8.82
CA LEU A 159 -25.40 1.15 8.74
C LEU A 159 -26.46 2.25 8.79
N ARG A 160 -27.35 2.30 7.81
CA ARG A 160 -28.46 3.23 7.74
C ARG A 160 -29.78 2.49 7.87
N ALA A 161 -30.67 2.98 8.74
CA ALA A 161 -32.01 2.43 8.81
C ALA A 161 -32.80 2.74 7.52
N ASP A 162 -33.47 1.74 6.95
CA ASP A 162 -34.20 1.89 5.68
C ASP A 162 -35.40 2.85 5.74
N GLN A 163 -36.06 2.95 6.89
CA GLN A 163 -37.22 3.84 7.12
C GLN A 163 -36.82 5.22 7.67
N SER A 164 -35.60 5.35 8.22
CA SER A 164 -35.11 6.59 8.80
C SER A 164 -33.61 6.77 8.51
N VAL A 165 -33.30 7.32 7.36
CA VAL A 165 -31.90 7.55 6.88
C VAL A 165 -31.06 8.38 7.88
N LYS A 166 -31.70 9.15 8.76
CA LYS A 166 -31.02 9.89 9.83
C LYS A 166 -30.49 8.99 10.97
N LYS A 167 -31.06 7.77 11.13
CA LYS A 167 -30.55 6.81 12.12
C LYS A 167 -29.43 6.01 11.52
N THR A 168 -28.22 6.34 11.93
CA THR A 168 -26.98 5.65 11.50
C THR A 168 -26.28 4.99 12.69
N GLN A 169 -25.66 3.86 12.44
CA GLN A 169 -24.75 3.17 13.37
C GLN A 169 -23.42 2.88 12.64
N LEU A 170 -22.34 2.84 13.41
CA LEU A 170 -21.03 2.42 12.91
C LEU A 170 -20.72 1.02 13.43
N GLY A 171 -20.26 0.19 12.52
CA GLY A 171 -19.91 -1.20 12.83
C GLY A 171 -18.77 -1.71 11.99
N ARG A 172 -18.50 -2.99 12.13
CA ARG A 172 -17.56 -3.73 11.30
C ARG A 172 -18.09 -5.13 11.02
N VAL A 173 -17.56 -5.75 10.00
CA VAL A 173 -17.82 -7.17 9.70
C VAL A 173 -16.92 -8.03 10.58
N GLU A 174 -17.54 -8.95 11.34
CA GLU A 174 -16.83 -9.92 12.17
C GLU A 174 -17.64 -11.22 12.20
N ASN A 175 -17.05 -12.34 11.78
CA ASN A 175 -17.65 -13.67 11.79
C ASN A 175 -19.03 -13.72 11.11
N GLY A 176 -19.17 -13.15 9.91
CA GLY A 176 -20.41 -13.16 9.14
C GLY A 176 -21.52 -12.26 9.70
N ARG A 177 -21.19 -11.31 10.56
CA ARG A 177 -22.13 -10.37 11.16
C ARG A 177 -21.61 -8.94 11.13
N ALA A 178 -22.49 -7.97 11.02
CA ALA A 178 -22.18 -6.59 11.36
C ALA A 178 -22.24 -6.43 12.89
N VAL A 179 -21.12 -6.07 13.50
CA VAL A 179 -21.01 -5.86 14.97
C VAL A 179 -20.69 -4.39 15.28
N PRO A 180 -21.07 -3.88 16.47
CA PRO A 180 -20.74 -2.51 16.86
C PRO A 180 -19.24 -2.34 17.11
N LEU A 181 -18.75 -1.10 16.95
CA LEU A 181 -17.38 -0.75 17.30
C LEU A 181 -17.17 -0.85 18.81
N ARG A 182 -16.08 -1.51 19.23
CA ARG A 182 -15.72 -1.74 20.63
C ARG A 182 -15.19 -0.49 21.31
N TYR A 183 -14.38 0.29 20.56
CA TYR A 183 -13.65 1.45 21.09
C TYR A 183 -14.33 2.79 20.80
N LYS A 184 -15.63 2.79 20.43
CA LYS A 184 -16.39 3.99 20.07
C LYS A 184 -16.36 5.09 21.12
N LYS A 185 -16.29 4.72 22.42
CA LYS A 185 -16.29 5.65 23.57
C LYS A 185 -14.89 5.95 24.10
N SER A 186 -13.86 5.29 23.60
CA SER A 186 -12.48 5.50 24.02
C SER A 186 -11.97 6.87 23.56
N LYS A 187 -11.10 7.46 24.36
CA LYS A 187 -10.45 8.73 24.07
C LYS A 187 -8.93 8.53 24.19
N PRO A 188 -8.30 7.86 23.23
CA PRO A 188 -6.87 7.61 23.32
C PRO A 188 -6.12 8.93 23.40
N TYR A 189 -5.31 9.06 24.41
CA TYR A 189 -4.55 10.27 24.75
C TYR A 189 -5.40 11.56 24.74
N GLY A 190 -6.66 11.46 25.27
CA GLY A 190 -7.60 12.57 25.32
C GLY A 190 -8.35 12.89 24.01
N ILE A 191 -8.00 12.26 22.89
CA ILE A 191 -8.55 12.58 21.57
C ILE A 191 -9.86 11.84 21.31
N SER A 192 -10.81 12.56 20.72
CA SER A 192 -12.13 12.01 20.35
C SER A 192 -12.36 12.11 18.84
N PRO A 193 -12.87 11.05 18.19
CA PRO A 193 -13.19 11.07 16.77
C PRO A 193 -14.39 12.00 16.48
N ARG A 194 -14.33 12.73 15.36
CA ARG A 194 -15.35 13.67 14.91
C ARG A 194 -16.18 13.17 13.74
N ILE A 195 -15.60 12.30 12.91
CA ILE A 195 -16.22 11.76 11.69
C ILE A 195 -16.13 10.23 11.67
N ALA A 196 -16.97 9.56 10.89
CA ALA A 196 -17.00 8.10 10.80
C ALA A 196 -15.64 7.48 10.49
N GLY A 197 -14.88 8.04 9.56
CA GLY A 197 -13.53 7.56 9.22
C GLY A 197 -12.57 7.57 10.41
N GLN A 198 -12.64 8.57 11.28
CA GLN A 198 -11.81 8.63 12.49
C GLN A 198 -12.26 7.61 13.55
N HIS A 199 -13.56 7.29 13.65
CA HIS A 199 -14.04 6.19 14.48
C HIS A 199 -13.50 4.84 14.00
N PHE A 200 -13.49 4.60 12.69
CA PHE A 200 -12.95 3.38 12.10
C PHE A 200 -11.44 3.28 12.32
N LEU A 201 -10.73 4.38 12.10
CA LEU A 201 -9.29 4.46 12.36
C LEU A 201 -8.98 4.15 13.85
N GLN A 202 -9.69 4.78 14.77
CA GLN A 202 -9.55 4.53 16.21
C GLN A 202 -9.81 3.05 16.55
N GLU A 203 -10.89 2.46 16.02
CA GLU A 203 -11.21 1.05 16.22
C GLU A 203 -10.07 0.14 15.78
N ALA A 204 -9.57 0.32 14.54
CA ALA A 204 -8.48 -0.48 14.01
C ALA A 204 -7.18 -0.34 14.79
N LEU A 205 -6.83 0.88 15.20
CA LEU A 205 -5.60 1.17 15.95
C LEU A 205 -5.66 0.65 17.39
N MET A 206 -6.82 0.75 18.05
CA MET A 206 -7.02 0.32 19.44
C MET A 206 -7.04 -1.22 19.59
N GLU A 207 -7.40 -1.96 18.54
CA GLU A 207 -7.28 -3.43 18.58
C GLU A 207 -5.85 -3.89 18.86
N THR A 208 -5.72 -5.04 19.52
CA THR A 208 -4.42 -5.62 19.85
C THR A 208 -3.64 -6.06 18.60
N ALA A 209 -2.32 -6.19 18.73
CA ALA A 209 -1.47 -6.70 17.65
C ALA A 209 -1.84 -8.13 17.22
N ASP A 210 -2.39 -8.95 18.13
CA ASP A 210 -2.80 -10.33 17.82
C ASP A 210 -4.05 -10.37 16.93
N LYS A 211 -4.93 -9.36 17.03
CA LYS A 211 -6.18 -9.29 16.25
C LYS A 211 -6.04 -8.44 14.99
N ALA A 212 -5.24 -7.40 15.03
CA ALA A 212 -5.00 -6.48 13.94
C ALA A 212 -3.51 -6.14 13.86
N PRO A 213 -2.67 -7.09 13.42
CA PRO A 213 -1.22 -6.87 13.29
C PRO A 213 -0.87 -5.87 12.19
N LEU A 214 -1.76 -5.70 11.20
CA LEU A 214 -1.60 -4.77 10.09
C LEU A 214 -2.82 -3.86 9.96
N VAL A 215 -2.59 -2.56 9.95
CA VAL A 215 -3.62 -1.54 9.69
C VAL A 215 -3.18 -0.70 8.50
N ILE A 216 -4.01 -0.62 7.47
CA ILE A 216 -3.76 0.15 6.26
C ILE A 216 -4.75 1.31 6.20
N VAL A 217 -4.23 2.53 6.15
CA VAL A 217 -5.03 3.76 6.22
C VAL A 217 -4.84 4.58 4.96
N LYS A 218 -5.84 4.55 4.10
CA LYS A 218 -5.94 5.40 2.91
C LYS A 218 -6.82 6.61 3.25
N GLY A 219 -6.36 7.81 2.98
CA GLY A 219 -7.16 9.01 3.19
C GLY A 219 -6.44 10.27 2.77
N MET A 220 -7.20 11.30 2.41
CA MET A 220 -6.66 12.60 1.99
C MET A 220 -5.78 13.25 3.07
N ALA A 221 -4.89 14.14 2.67
CA ALA A 221 -4.14 14.98 3.59
C ALA A 221 -5.07 15.76 4.52
N GLY A 222 -4.61 16.07 5.72
CA GLY A 222 -5.40 16.81 6.71
C GLY A 222 -6.51 16.03 7.42
N THR A 223 -6.66 14.72 7.17
CA THR A 223 -7.65 13.87 7.85
C THR A 223 -7.19 13.32 9.21
N ALA A 224 -6.07 13.82 9.72
CA ALA A 224 -5.48 13.49 11.01
C ALA A 224 -5.01 12.03 11.16
N LYS A 225 -4.62 11.35 10.07
CA LYS A 225 -4.14 9.96 10.09
C LYS A 225 -2.95 9.76 11.06
N THR A 226 -1.90 10.53 10.84
CA THR A 226 -0.66 10.47 11.64
C THR A 226 -0.92 10.87 13.08
N PHE A 227 -1.68 11.94 13.30
CA PHE A 227 -2.06 12.44 14.61
C PHE A 227 -2.80 11.37 15.45
N TYR A 228 -3.83 10.70 14.88
CA TYR A 228 -4.55 9.62 15.57
C TYR A 228 -3.67 8.41 15.83
N SER A 229 -2.81 8.05 14.88
CA SER A 229 -1.90 6.92 15.04
C SER A 229 -0.91 7.15 16.18
N LEU A 230 -0.39 8.37 16.32
CA LEU A 230 0.46 8.76 17.44
C LEU A 230 -0.31 8.78 18.76
N ALA A 231 -1.53 9.34 18.78
CA ALA A 231 -2.36 9.40 19.99
C ALA A 231 -2.65 8.00 20.56
N VAL A 232 -3.03 7.05 19.70
CA VAL A 232 -3.26 5.66 20.12
C VAL A 232 -1.96 4.98 20.53
N GLY A 233 -0.86 5.23 19.84
CA GLY A 233 0.46 4.70 20.21
C GLY A 233 0.90 5.16 21.59
N LEU A 234 0.78 6.47 21.88
CA LEU A 234 1.08 7.04 23.19
C LEU A 234 0.16 6.50 24.30
N GLU A 235 -1.14 6.40 24.03
CA GLU A 235 -2.10 5.79 24.97
C GLU A 235 -1.68 4.37 25.36
N LYS A 236 -1.36 3.52 24.38
CA LYS A 236 -0.97 2.14 24.60
C LYS A 236 0.41 1.99 25.26
N LEU A 237 1.30 2.95 25.05
CA LEU A 237 2.67 2.91 25.58
C LEU A 237 2.78 3.53 26.98
N LEU A 238 2.11 4.66 27.20
CA LEU A 238 2.28 5.47 28.41
C LEU A 238 1.14 5.29 29.42
N ASN A 239 -0.13 5.31 28.94
CA ASN A 239 -1.31 5.31 29.82
C ASN A 239 -1.90 3.93 30.04
N ASN A 240 -1.63 2.97 29.18
CA ASN A 240 -2.06 1.59 29.31
C ASN A 240 -0.86 0.63 29.25
N PRO A 241 -0.09 0.52 30.34
CA PRO A 241 1.14 -0.25 30.39
C PRO A 241 0.89 -1.76 30.43
N THR A 242 0.06 -2.28 29.54
CA THR A 242 -0.16 -3.75 29.40
C THR A 242 1.10 -4.50 28.96
N GLY A 243 2.17 -3.75 28.61
CA GLY A 243 3.39 -4.32 28.08
C GLY A 243 3.24 -4.86 26.63
N GLU A 244 2.15 -4.48 25.96
CA GLU A 244 1.89 -4.89 24.57
C GLU A 244 3.02 -4.41 23.66
N TYR A 245 3.41 -3.14 23.78
CA TYR A 245 4.51 -2.56 23.02
C TYR A 245 5.64 -2.06 23.93
N ARG A 246 6.87 -2.11 23.42
CA ARG A 246 8.06 -1.56 24.09
C ARG A 246 8.39 -0.15 23.60
N ARG A 247 8.00 0.15 22.36
CA ARG A 247 8.30 1.44 21.71
C ARG A 247 7.34 1.71 20.57
N ILE A 248 7.26 2.98 20.19
CA ILE A 248 6.74 3.42 18.90
C ILE A 248 7.94 3.61 17.97
N LEU A 249 7.89 2.99 16.81
CA LEU A 249 8.89 3.18 15.76
C LEU A 249 8.22 3.89 14.58
N ILE A 250 8.80 4.98 14.11
CA ILE A 250 8.24 5.79 13.04
C ILE A 250 9.22 5.80 11.88
N SER A 251 8.71 5.55 10.69
CA SER A 251 9.47 5.64 9.46
C SER A 251 8.68 6.38 8.39
N ARG A 252 9.39 7.03 7.50
CA ARG A 252 8.83 7.72 6.35
C ARG A 252 9.68 7.40 5.12
N PRO A 253 9.11 6.87 4.03
CA PRO A 253 9.85 6.66 2.79
C PRO A 253 10.31 8.01 2.24
N ASN A 254 11.54 8.06 1.77
CA ASN A 254 12.07 9.24 1.11
C ASN A 254 11.91 9.08 -0.41
N ALA A 255 11.09 9.90 -1.03
CA ALA A 255 10.86 9.86 -2.47
C ALA A 255 12.09 10.25 -3.31
N GLN A 256 12.98 11.06 -2.74
CA GLN A 256 14.13 11.64 -3.46
C GLN A 256 15.43 10.85 -3.32
N PHE A 257 15.56 10.01 -2.27
CA PHE A 257 16.86 9.41 -1.87
C PHE A 257 16.80 7.91 -1.64
N ASP A 258 16.15 7.16 -2.51
CA ASP A 258 15.94 5.71 -2.31
C ASP A 258 17.23 4.86 -2.32
N ALA A 259 18.32 5.37 -2.89
CA ALA A 259 19.58 4.64 -3.04
C ALA A 259 20.69 5.09 -2.09
N ASP A 260 20.78 6.38 -1.70
CA ASP A 260 21.96 6.92 -1.05
C ASP A 260 21.68 8.05 -0.05
N ILE A 261 21.11 7.70 1.12
CA ILE A 261 21.20 8.57 2.32
C ILE A 261 22.69 8.82 2.69
N GLY A 262 23.60 7.96 2.20
CA GLY A 262 25.04 8.07 2.41
C GLY A 262 25.69 9.37 1.91
N PHE A 263 25.16 10.01 0.86
CA PHE A 263 25.72 11.23 0.27
C PHE A 263 25.33 12.53 1.01
N LEU A 264 24.37 12.51 1.90
CA LEU A 264 24.06 13.71 2.71
C LEU A 264 25.10 13.90 3.82
N PRO A 265 25.58 15.14 4.08
CA PRO A 265 26.44 15.41 5.21
C PRO A 265 25.68 15.26 6.54
N GLY A 266 26.36 14.80 7.59
CA GLY A 266 25.80 14.60 8.91
C GLY A 266 25.63 13.14 9.30
N ASP A 267 25.29 12.90 10.57
CA ASP A 267 24.97 11.59 11.08
C ASP A 267 23.57 11.11 10.60
N GLU A 268 23.21 9.88 10.90
CA GLU A 268 21.95 9.27 10.46
C GLU A 268 20.72 10.03 11.01
N GLN A 269 20.78 10.50 12.24
CA GLN A 269 19.70 11.26 12.88
C GLN A 269 19.54 12.64 12.28
N GLU A 270 20.63 13.32 11.97
CA GLU A 270 20.62 14.62 11.29
C GLU A 270 20.02 14.54 9.89
N LYS A 271 20.26 13.43 9.19
CA LYS A 271 19.69 13.19 7.84
C LYS A 271 18.19 12.90 7.85
N ILE A 272 17.70 12.22 8.89
CA ILE A 272 16.28 11.84 9.02
C ILE A 272 15.44 12.95 9.64
N SER A 273 16.04 13.82 10.47
CA SER A 273 15.37 14.88 11.21
C SER A 273 14.44 15.78 10.36
N PRO A 274 14.82 16.26 9.16
CA PRO A 274 13.92 17.07 8.35
C PRO A 274 12.67 16.34 7.89
N LEU A 275 12.76 15.03 7.62
CA LEU A 275 11.64 14.20 7.20
C LEU A 275 10.66 13.93 8.34
N MET A 276 11.15 13.99 9.58
CA MET A 276 10.36 13.69 10.78
C MET A 276 9.72 14.94 11.41
N ARG A 277 10.02 16.15 10.92
CA ARG A 277 9.47 17.40 11.44
C ARG A 277 7.94 17.36 11.58
N PRO A 278 7.16 16.94 10.56
CA PRO A 278 5.70 16.87 10.68
C PRO A 278 5.21 15.90 11.77
N VAL A 279 6.00 14.87 12.08
CA VAL A 279 5.69 13.92 13.16
C VAL A 279 5.94 14.58 14.53
N ILE A 280 7.04 15.31 14.65
CA ILE A 280 7.36 16.06 15.89
C ILE A 280 6.30 17.12 16.15
N ASP A 281 5.89 17.88 15.14
CA ASP A 281 4.83 18.89 15.27
C ASP A 281 3.49 18.27 15.75
N ASN A 282 3.14 17.07 15.26
CA ASN A 282 1.98 16.33 15.76
C ASN A 282 2.15 15.85 17.20
N LEU A 283 3.34 15.44 17.61
CA LEU A 283 3.64 15.05 18.99
C LEU A 283 3.56 16.24 19.94
N GLU A 284 4.12 17.37 19.56
CA GLU A 284 4.01 18.63 20.31
C GLU A 284 2.54 18.98 20.56
N GLN A 285 1.74 18.98 19.50
CA GLN A 285 0.31 19.26 19.60
C GLN A 285 -0.44 18.26 20.48
N LEU A 286 -0.10 16.97 20.42
CA LEU A 286 -0.73 15.93 21.24
C LEU A 286 -0.39 16.09 22.72
N ILE A 287 0.88 16.33 23.03
CA ILE A 287 1.36 16.45 24.40
C ILE A 287 0.82 17.72 25.06
N ASP A 288 0.78 18.85 24.32
CA ASP A 288 0.24 20.12 24.81
C ASP A 288 -1.30 20.08 24.96
N SER A 289 -2.01 19.31 24.12
CA SER A 289 -3.49 19.22 24.17
C SER A 289 -4.03 18.30 25.26
N ASN A 290 -3.18 17.58 25.97
CA ASN A 290 -3.60 16.70 27.06
C ASN A 290 -4.04 17.54 28.28
N GLU A 291 -5.36 17.62 28.52
CA GLU A 291 -5.95 18.47 29.57
C GLU A 291 -5.44 18.17 31.00
N GLU A 292 -4.89 16.97 31.24
CA GLU A 292 -4.32 16.56 32.52
C GLU A 292 -2.91 17.12 32.76
N GLN A 293 -2.19 17.51 31.71
CA GLN A 293 -0.82 18.03 31.78
C GLN A 293 -0.66 19.23 30.83
N ARG A 294 -1.11 20.40 31.27
CA ARG A 294 -0.79 21.63 30.56
C ARG A 294 0.61 22.08 30.93
N TYR A 295 1.46 22.22 29.93
CA TYR A 295 2.83 22.74 30.11
C TYR A 295 2.79 24.25 30.26
N ALA A 296 3.61 24.76 31.17
CA ALA A 296 3.62 26.19 31.50
C ALA A 296 4.27 27.03 30.41
N ASP A 297 5.22 26.44 29.68
CA ASP A 297 5.92 27.09 28.59
C ASP A 297 6.43 26.07 27.53
N GLU A 298 6.92 26.60 26.40
CA GLU A 298 7.47 25.83 25.27
C GLU A 298 8.74 25.04 25.67
N ALA A 299 9.52 25.49 26.63
CA ALA A 299 10.73 24.83 27.07
C ALA A 299 10.40 23.55 27.87
N GLU A 300 9.36 23.58 28.69
CA GLU A 300 8.86 22.39 29.41
C GLU A 300 8.30 21.33 28.45
N LEU A 301 7.51 21.76 27.47
CA LEU A 301 6.98 20.88 26.42
C LEU A 301 8.11 20.20 25.64
N LYS A 302 9.10 20.96 25.21
CA LYS A 302 10.28 20.43 24.53
C LYS A 302 11.05 19.46 25.41
N GLY A 303 11.26 19.79 26.69
CA GLY A 303 11.90 18.90 27.67
C GLY A 303 11.18 17.54 27.78
N LYS A 304 9.84 17.53 27.73
CA LYS A 304 9.04 16.30 27.77
C LYS A 304 9.21 15.46 26.51
N ILE A 305 9.26 16.09 25.35
CA ILE A 305 9.52 15.42 24.08
C ILE A 305 10.91 14.81 24.08
N ASP A 306 11.92 15.57 24.47
CA ASP A 306 13.31 15.11 24.59
C ASP A 306 13.44 13.92 25.57
N GLU A 307 12.68 13.93 26.67
CA GLU A 307 12.60 12.78 27.61
C GLU A 307 12.05 11.53 26.91
N ILE A 308 10.94 11.65 26.16
CA ILE A 308 10.29 10.52 25.47
C ILE A 308 11.25 9.91 24.44
N PHE A 309 11.94 10.73 23.65
CA PHE A 309 12.95 10.26 22.70
C PHE A 309 14.19 9.69 23.40
N GLY A 310 14.70 10.38 24.43
CA GLY A 310 15.88 9.95 25.19
C GLY A 310 15.68 8.61 25.91
N ARG A 311 14.46 8.30 26.35
CA ARG A 311 14.09 6.99 26.91
C ARG A 311 13.88 5.90 25.84
N GLY A 312 13.97 6.23 24.55
CA GLY A 312 13.75 5.31 23.45
C GLY A 312 12.30 4.83 23.31
N LEU A 313 11.34 5.54 23.91
CA LEU A 313 9.92 5.22 23.82
C LEU A 313 9.37 5.52 22.41
N ILE A 314 9.87 6.58 21.79
CA ILE A 314 9.66 6.88 20.37
C ILE A 314 11.02 6.88 19.68
N GLN A 315 11.10 6.22 18.55
CA GLN A 315 12.30 6.15 17.72
C GLN A 315 11.92 6.43 16.26
N THR A 316 12.82 7.08 15.55
CA THR A 316 12.67 7.34 14.11
C THR A 316 13.78 6.60 13.36
N GLU A 317 13.43 5.90 12.30
CA GLU A 317 14.40 5.15 11.48
C GLU A 317 14.07 5.28 9.99
N ALA A 318 15.11 5.29 9.16
CA ALA A 318 14.93 5.21 7.72
C ALA A 318 14.42 3.81 7.33
N LEU A 319 13.57 3.76 6.30
CA LEU A 319 12.92 2.52 5.85
C LEU A 319 13.90 1.39 5.52
N ASN A 320 15.06 1.74 4.98
CA ASN A 320 16.09 0.77 4.59
C ASN A 320 16.67 0.00 5.79
N PHE A 321 16.76 0.63 6.96
CA PHE A 321 17.27 -0.02 8.18
C PHE A 321 16.25 -0.96 8.82
N ILE A 322 14.97 -0.72 8.59
CA ILE A 322 13.88 -1.59 9.08
C ILE A 322 13.90 -2.94 8.36
N ARG A 323 14.27 -2.97 7.08
CA ARG A 323 14.24 -4.19 6.24
C ARG A 323 15.19 -5.30 6.70
N GLY A 324 16.26 -4.98 7.40
CA GLY A 324 17.32 -5.94 7.75
C GLY A 324 17.07 -6.77 9.02
N ARG A 325 16.04 -6.47 9.82
CA ARG A 325 15.86 -7.09 11.16
C ARG A 325 14.42 -7.47 11.46
N SER A 326 14.22 -8.41 12.38
CA SER A 326 12.90 -8.74 12.93
C SER A 326 12.48 -7.68 13.94
N ILE A 327 11.23 -7.25 13.87
CA ILE A 327 10.63 -6.22 14.73
C ILE A 327 9.63 -6.91 15.66
N VAL A 328 9.86 -6.83 16.97
CA VAL A 328 9.02 -7.46 18.00
C VAL A 328 8.48 -6.44 18.99
N LYS A 329 7.25 -6.65 19.46
CA LYS A 329 6.58 -5.78 20.46
C LYS A 329 6.71 -4.28 20.15
N THR A 330 6.52 -3.92 18.89
CA THR A 330 6.70 -2.56 18.39
C THR A 330 5.40 -2.06 17.75
N TYR A 331 5.02 -0.84 18.07
CA TYR A 331 3.97 -0.09 17.37
C TYR A 331 4.66 0.68 16.23
N LEU A 332 4.63 0.12 15.02
CA LEU A 332 5.36 0.64 13.86
C LEU A 332 4.44 1.48 12.99
N ILE A 333 4.76 2.75 12.83
CA ILE A 333 4.06 3.69 11.93
C ILE A 333 4.94 3.94 10.71
N ILE A 334 4.41 3.64 9.53
CA ILE A 334 4.99 4.05 8.25
C ILE A 334 4.10 5.16 7.68
N ASP A 335 4.57 6.38 7.75
CA ASP A 335 3.86 7.53 7.19
C ASP A 335 4.25 7.76 5.73
N GLU A 336 3.36 8.35 4.91
CA GLU A 336 3.53 8.54 3.45
C GLU A 336 3.80 7.24 2.68
N ALA A 337 3.13 6.15 3.08
CA ALA A 337 3.36 4.81 2.53
C ALA A 337 2.96 4.69 1.03
N GLN A 338 2.22 5.66 0.45
CA GLN A 338 1.98 5.73 -0.99
C GLN A 338 3.27 5.95 -1.80
N ASN A 339 4.34 6.44 -1.17
CA ASN A 339 5.66 6.56 -1.79
C ASN A 339 6.50 5.27 -1.73
N MET A 340 5.94 4.16 -1.24
CA MET A 340 6.58 2.84 -1.25
C MET A 340 6.20 2.03 -2.49
N THR A 341 7.13 1.22 -2.96
CA THR A 341 6.81 0.18 -3.94
C THR A 341 6.11 -1.01 -3.28
N PRO A 342 5.36 -1.85 -4.02
CA PRO A 342 4.81 -3.11 -3.52
C PRO A 342 5.85 -4.01 -2.83
N ASN A 343 7.06 -4.12 -3.39
CA ASN A 343 8.14 -4.89 -2.81
C ASN A 343 8.68 -4.31 -1.50
N GLN A 344 8.67 -2.99 -1.36
CA GLN A 344 9.02 -2.33 -0.09
C GLN A 344 8.00 -2.66 0.99
N VAL A 345 6.71 -2.59 0.67
CA VAL A 345 5.65 -2.93 1.61
C VAL A 345 5.70 -4.41 2.00
N LYS A 346 5.84 -5.32 1.04
CA LYS A 346 6.04 -6.76 1.32
C LYS A 346 7.23 -6.99 2.27
N GLY A 347 8.35 -6.32 2.00
CA GLY A 347 9.56 -6.41 2.81
C GLY A 347 9.38 -5.95 4.27
N ILE A 348 8.50 -4.97 4.53
CA ILE A 348 8.19 -4.52 5.89
C ILE A 348 7.19 -5.46 6.57
N ILE A 349 6.10 -5.84 5.91
CA ILE A 349 5.08 -6.72 6.49
C ILE A 349 5.68 -8.05 6.94
N THR A 350 6.57 -8.62 6.15
CA THR A 350 7.24 -9.90 6.49
C THR A 350 8.24 -9.80 7.65
N ARG A 351 8.53 -8.61 8.17
CA ARG A 351 9.41 -8.40 9.34
C ARG A 351 8.65 -8.28 10.67
N ALA A 352 7.32 -8.25 10.61
CA ALA A 352 6.50 -8.23 11.82
C ALA A 352 6.72 -9.49 12.65
N GLY A 353 7.38 -9.34 13.79
CA GLY A 353 7.51 -10.38 14.80
C GLY A 353 6.37 -10.31 15.82
N LYS A 354 6.37 -11.24 16.76
CA LYS A 354 5.32 -11.37 17.79
C LYS A 354 5.07 -10.05 18.53
N GLY A 355 3.80 -9.67 18.63
CA GLY A 355 3.35 -8.49 19.34
C GLY A 355 3.67 -7.17 18.61
N THR A 356 3.98 -7.21 17.31
CA THR A 356 4.19 -6.01 16.50
C THR A 356 2.91 -5.65 15.76
N LYS A 357 2.56 -4.37 15.77
CA LYS A 357 1.51 -3.79 14.96
C LYS A 357 2.12 -2.86 13.93
N ILE A 358 1.84 -3.10 12.65
CA ILE A 358 2.28 -2.26 11.53
C ILE A 358 1.12 -1.40 11.08
N ILE A 359 1.36 -0.11 10.94
CA ILE A 359 0.38 0.88 10.50
C ILE A 359 0.96 1.59 9.28
N LEU A 360 0.33 1.38 8.13
CA LEU A 360 0.67 2.04 6.87
C LEU A 360 -0.29 3.21 6.65
N LEU A 361 0.22 4.42 6.64
CA LEU A 361 -0.57 5.64 6.44
C LEU A 361 -0.21 6.29 5.12
N GLY A 362 -1.19 6.79 4.38
CA GLY A 362 -0.89 7.56 3.18
C GLY A 362 -2.11 8.10 2.44
N ASP A 363 -1.82 8.91 1.44
CA ASP A 363 -2.77 9.47 0.50
C ASP A 363 -2.40 9.04 -0.92
N PRO A 364 -3.15 8.12 -1.56
CA PRO A 364 -2.83 7.65 -2.91
C PRO A 364 -2.84 8.74 -3.98
N ASN A 365 -3.41 9.92 -3.68
CA ASN A 365 -3.42 11.07 -4.59
C ASN A 365 -2.17 11.98 -4.44
N GLN A 366 -1.31 11.71 -3.44
CA GLN A 366 -0.11 12.50 -3.15
C GLN A 366 1.15 11.64 -3.29
N ILE A 367 1.42 11.19 -4.51
CA ILE A 367 2.59 10.38 -4.82
C ILE A 367 3.69 11.28 -5.35
N ASP A 368 4.78 11.40 -4.59
CA ASP A 368 5.95 12.21 -4.97
C ASP A 368 7.01 11.38 -5.68
N ARG A 369 6.94 10.05 -5.57
CA ARG A 369 7.95 9.16 -6.11
C ARG A 369 7.75 8.94 -7.61
N PRO A 370 8.79 9.18 -8.45
CA PRO A 370 8.74 8.85 -9.86
C PRO A 370 8.38 7.38 -10.11
N PHE A 371 7.64 7.10 -11.18
CA PHE A 371 7.23 5.76 -11.65
C PHE A 371 6.21 5.04 -10.72
N LEU A 372 5.70 5.69 -9.68
CA LEU A 372 4.54 5.23 -8.94
C LEU A 372 3.32 6.07 -9.29
N ASP A 373 2.17 5.43 -9.32
CA ASP A 373 0.85 6.03 -9.47
C ASP A 373 -0.15 5.42 -8.48
N GLU A 374 -1.41 5.82 -8.53
CA GLU A 374 -2.45 5.32 -7.64
C GLU A 374 -2.70 3.80 -7.77
N ARG A 375 -2.30 3.17 -8.87
CA ARG A 375 -2.45 1.74 -9.15
C ARG A 375 -1.21 0.92 -8.80
N THR A 376 -0.02 1.53 -8.81
CA THR A 376 1.28 0.85 -8.67
C THR A 376 1.97 1.11 -7.34
N ASN A 377 1.41 1.98 -6.49
CA ASN A 377 1.98 2.27 -5.18
C ASN A 377 1.73 1.14 -4.18
N GLY A 378 2.64 1.01 -3.22
CA GLY A 378 2.63 -0.07 -2.23
C GLY A 378 1.45 -0.01 -1.26
N LEU A 379 0.93 1.19 -0.95
CA LEU A 379 -0.22 1.35 -0.05
C LEU A 379 -1.50 0.78 -0.68
N SER A 380 -1.81 1.14 -1.94
CA SER A 380 -2.96 0.60 -2.68
C SER A 380 -2.80 -0.89 -2.93
N TYR A 381 -1.60 -1.34 -3.29
CA TYR A 381 -1.27 -2.75 -3.45
C TYR A 381 -1.56 -3.56 -2.18
N ALA A 382 -1.09 -3.09 -1.03
CA ALA A 382 -1.32 -3.78 0.24
C ALA A 382 -2.81 -3.82 0.62
N ALA A 383 -3.54 -2.72 0.43
CA ALA A 383 -4.97 -2.64 0.73
C ALA A 383 -5.77 -3.67 -0.08
N GLU A 384 -5.47 -3.83 -1.37
CA GLU A 384 -6.17 -4.76 -2.25
C GLU A 384 -5.84 -6.23 -1.94
N HIS A 385 -4.56 -6.54 -1.69
CA HIS A 385 -4.13 -7.92 -1.45
C HIS A 385 -4.41 -8.44 -0.03
N MET A 386 -4.65 -7.54 0.92
CA MET A 386 -4.96 -7.89 2.31
C MET A 386 -6.46 -7.85 2.63
N LYS A 387 -7.31 -7.48 1.69
CA LYS A 387 -8.76 -7.52 1.89
C LYS A 387 -9.22 -8.95 2.20
N GLY A 388 -10.12 -9.08 3.16
CA GLY A 388 -10.63 -10.39 3.59
C GLY A 388 -9.62 -11.29 4.30
N SER A 389 -8.40 -10.82 4.57
CA SER A 389 -7.44 -11.56 5.39
C SER A 389 -7.98 -11.74 6.81
N SER A 390 -7.75 -12.91 7.39
CA SER A 390 -8.06 -13.20 8.79
C SER A 390 -7.05 -12.62 9.78
N LEU A 391 -6.02 -11.96 9.27
CA LEU A 391 -4.96 -11.32 10.05
C LEU A 391 -5.33 -9.88 10.40
#